data_6c4403b7d64eefee25425f018faba99d
#
_entry.id   6c4403b7d64eefee25425f018faba99d
#
_cell.length_a   1.000
_cell.length_b   1.000
_cell.length_c   1.000
_cell.angle_alpha   90.00
_cell.angle_beta   90.00
_cell.angle_gamma   90.00
#
_symmetry.space_group_name_H-M   'P 1'
#
loop_
_entity.id
_entity.type
_entity.pdbx_description
1 polymer ?
#
loop_
_entity_poly.entity_id
_entity_poly.type
_entity_poly.pdbx_seq_one_letter_code
_entity_poly.pdbx_strand_id
1 'polypeptide(L)'
;MTVKTMEDLFVETLKDMYYAEKHILKALPGMVKKASTPQLKEALETHRQETEGQVDRLEKVFKLFDVGPRGKKCEAIEGIIAEAKEHMSDIKDPEVLDAGMIGSAQAVEHYEITRYGTLIAWARQLGKDDAMELLEANLAEEKNADRLLTEIAEAAVNEKAAA
;
A
#
# COMPACT_ATOMS: atom_id res chain seq x y z
N MET A 1 16.68 17.29 -4.87
CA MET A 1 17.29 16.89 -6.15
C MET A 1 16.46 17.52 -7.26
N THR A 2 17.06 18.04 -8.32
CA THR A 2 16.30 18.59 -9.44
C THR A 2 16.03 17.47 -10.42
N VAL A 3 14.78 17.13 -10.66
CA VAL A 3 14.37 16.12 -11.66
C VAL A 3 14.58 16.69 -13.05
N LYS A 4 15.41 16.02 -13.86
CA LYS A 4 15.75 16.45 -15.24
C LYS A 4 15.55 15.34 -16.26
N THR A 5 15.55 14.09 -15.82
CA THR A 5 15.45 12.91 -16.67
C THR A 5 14.31 12.01 -16.22
N MET A 6 13.90 11.07 -17.06
CA MET A 6 12.96 10.00 -16.70
C MET A 6 13.49 9.15 -15.54
N GLU A 7 14.80 8.89 -15.53
CA GLU A 7 15.44 8.14 -14.45
C GLU A 7 15.40 8.89 -13.12
N ASP A 8 15.66 10.21 -13.11
CA ASP A 8 15.49 11.04 -11.92
C ASP A 8 14.04 10.97 -11.39
N LEU A 9 13.06 11.06 -12.29
CA LEU A 9 11.64 10.99 -11.94
C LEU A 9 11.27 9.62 -11.37
N PHE A 10 11.77 8.55 -11.98
CA PHE A 10 11.59 7.20 -11.48
C PHE A 10 12.14 7.05 -10.06
N VAL A 11 13.38 7.46 -9.83
CA VAL A 11 14.04 7.36 -8.51
C VAL A 11 13.32 8.22 -7.47
N GLU A 12 12.85 9.42 -7.81
CA GLU A 12 12.07 10.26 -6.87
C GLU A 12 10.74 9.59 -6.51
N THR A 13 10.03 9.00 -7.47
CA THR A 13 8.78 8.27 -7.21
C THR A 13 9.03 6.98 -6.44
N LEU A 14 10.14 6.29 -6.72
CA LEU A 14 10.57 5.11 -5.95
C LEU A 14 10.82 5.45 -4.47
N LYS A 15 11.38 6.62 -4.17
CA LYS A 15 11.55 7.11 -2.79
C LYS A 15 10.22 7.39 -2.10
N ASP A 16 9.24 7.93 -2.83
CA ASP A 16 7.89 8.12 -2.31
C ASP A 16 7.24 6.78 -1.97
N MET A 17 7.37 5.77 -2.84
CA MET A 17 6.84 4.41 -2.59
C MET A 17 7.52 3.72 -1.42
N TYR A 18 8.84 3.77 -1.35
CA TYR A 18 9.57 3.19 -0.22
C TYR A 18 9.19 3.83 1.13
N TYR A 19 8.93 5.14 1.13
CA TYR A 19 8.39 5.83 2.29
C TYR A 19 6.98 5.34 2.62
N ALA A 20 6.11 5.23 1.61
CA ALA A 20 4.73 4.78 1.76
C ALA A 20 4.66 3.38 2.37
N GLU A 21 5.34 2.41 1.79
CA GLU A 21 5.38 1.02 2.29
C GLU A 21 5.81 0.95 3.76
N LYS A 22 6.85 1.68 4.13
CA LYS A 22 7.33 1.70 5.53
C LYS A 22 6.35 2.36 6.49
N HIS A 23 5.49 3.26 6.02
CA HIS A 23 4.45 3.88 6.84
C HIS A 23 3.22 3.00 6.95
N ILE A 24 2.84 2.33 5.87
CA ILE A 24 1.79 1.32 5.84
C ILE A 24 2.14 0.18 6.79
N LEU A 25 3.36 -0.35 6.70
CA LEU A 25 3.86 -1.42 7.56
C LEU A 25 3.78 -1.07 9.06
N LYS A 26 3.96 0.21 9.41
CA LYS A 26 3.79 0.70 10.78
C LYS A 26 2.32 0.87 11.20
N ALA A 27 1.42 1.12 10.25
CA ALA A 27 0.01 1.32 10.52
C ALA A 27 -0.77 0.00 10.67
N LEU A 28 -0.42 -1.00 9.88
CA LEU A 28 -1.12 -2.30 9.80
C LEU A 28 -1.33 -3.01 11.16
N PRO A 29 -0.35 -3.09 12.08
CA PRO A 29 -0.59 -3.74 13.38
C PRO A 29 -1.71 -3.07 14.20
N GLY A 30 -1.88 -1.77 14.08
CA GLY A 30 -2.97 -1.04 14.72
C GLY A 30 -4.34 -1.38 14.13
N MET A 31 -4.41 -1.59 12.83
CA MET A 31 -5.60 -2.01 12.12
C MET A 31 -5.97 -3.45 12.50
N VAL A 32 -5.03 -4.38 12.46
CA VAL A 32 -5.22 -5.79 12.87
C VAL A 32 -5.78 -5.87 14.29
N LYS A 33 -5.26 -5.06 15.22
CA LYS A 33 -5.72 -5.02 16.60
C LYS A 33 -7.16 -4.52 16.74
N LYS A 34 -7.57 -3.58 15.91
CA LYS A 34 -8.90 -2.94 16.00
C LYS A 34 -9.98 -3.69 15.23
N ALA A 35 -9.62 -4.42 14.17
CA ALA A 35 -10.57 -5.19 13.39
C ALA A 35 -11.31 -6.19 14.28
N SER A 36 -12.61 -6.37 14.07
CA SER A 36 -13.45 -7.33 14.78
C SER A 36 -13.68 -8.62 13.99
N THR A 37 -13.84 -8.51 12.68
CA THR A 37 -14.06 -9.64 11.76
C THR A 37 -12.80 -10.48 11.60
N PRO A 38 -12.84 -11.83 11.86
CA PRO A 38 -11.66 -12.68 11.74
C PRO A 38 -11.01 -12.66 10.35
N GLN A 39 -11.82 -12.68 9.29
CA GLN A 39 -11.34 -12.63 7.90
C GLN A 39 -10.61 -11.33 7.58
N LEU A 40 -11.10 -10.19 8.12
CA LEU A 40 -10.43 -8.91 7.96
C LEU A 40 -9.09 -8.89 8.70
N LYS A 41 -9.02 -9.43 9.92
CA LYS A 41 -7.76 -9.56 10.67
C LYS A 41 -6.74 -10.39 9.90
N GLU A 42 -7.16 -11.52 9.36
CA GLU A 42 -6.29 -12.41 8.57
C GLU A 42 -5.78 -11.72 7.30
N ALA A 43 -6.66 -11.03 6.57
CA ALA A 43 -6.29 -10.29 5.37
C ALA A 43 -5.27 -9.19 5.67
N LEU A 44 -5.49 -8.39 6.72
CA LEU A 44 -4.56 -7.33 7.14
C LEU A 44 -3.21 -7.89 7.63
N GLU A 45 -3.19 -9.03 8.32
CA GLU A 45 -1.95 -9.66 8.76
C GLU A 45 -1.17 -10.28 7.58
N THR A 46 -1.86 -10.87 6.62
CA THR A 46 -1.25 -11.36 5.38
C THR A 46 -0.64 -10.19 4.60
N HIS A 47 -1.40 -9.10 4.43
CA HIS A 47 -0.92 -7.90 3.77
C HIS A 47 0.30 -7.29 4.48
N ARG A 48 0.35 -7.33 5.81
CA ARG A 48 1.53 -6.90 6.57
C ARG A 48 2.79 -7.70 6.18
N GLN A 49 2.67 -9.02 6.03
CA GLN A 49 3.78 -9.89 5.62
C GLN A 49 4.18 -9.63 4.16
N GLU A 50 3.21 -9.41 3.28
CA GLU A 50 3.46 -9.03 1.88
C GLU A 50 4.20 -7.69 1.80
N THR A 51 3.78 -6.68 2.59
CA THR A 51 4.42 -5.36 2.67
C THR A 51 5.89 -5.45 3.12
N GLU A 52 6.23 -6.35 4.05
CA GLU A 52 7.64 -6.61 4.40
C GLU A 52 8.44 -7.07 3.17
N GLY A 53 7.90 -8.00 2.38
CA GLY A 53 8.50 -8.48 1.13
C GLY A 53 8.58 -7.39 0.06
N GLN A 54 7.60 -6.51 -0.01
CA GLN A 54 7.57 -5.38 -0.95
C GLN A 54 8.68 -4.37 -0.65
N VAL A 55 8.89 -4.04 0.62
CA VAL A 55 10.02 -3.21 1.06
C VAL A 55 11.36 -3.81 0.59
N ASP A 56 11.55 -5.11 0.77
CA ASP A 56 12.76 -5.81 0.33
C ASP A 56 12.96 -5.75 -1.19
N ARG A 57 11.87 -5.89 -1.96
CA ARG A 57 11.94 -5.77 -3.43
C ARG A 57 12.26 -4.34 -3.86
N LEU A 58 11.68 -3.31 -3.22
CA LEU A 58 12.04 -1.92 -3.48
C LEU A 58 13.52 -1.63 -3.20
N GLU A 59 14.09 -2.20 -2.13
CA GLU A 59 15.53 -2.07 -1.85
C GLU A 59 16.40 -2.68 -2.95
N LYS A 60 15.97 -3.79 -3.55
CA LYS A 60 16.63 -4.37 -4.72
C LYS A 60 16.50 -3.45 -5.94
N VAL A 61 15.33 -2.85 -6.17
CA VAL A 61 15.13 -1.88 -7.26
C VAL A 61 16.06 -0.67 -7.09
N PHE A 62 16.21 -0.12 -5.88
CA PHE A 62 17.19 0.96 -5.63
C PHE A 62 18.60 0.58 -6.06
N LYS A 63 19.04 -0.65 -5.78
CA LYS A 63 20.38 -1.16 -6.16
C LYS A 63 20.54 -1.23 -7.69
N LEU A 64 19.49 -1.56 -8.45
CA LEU A 64 19.53 -1.59 -9.91
C LEU A 64 19.72 -0.19 -10.56
N PHE A 65 19.47 0.86 -9.79
CA PHE A 65 19.68 2.25 -10.16
C PHE A 65 20.92 2.88 -9.50
N ASP A 66 21.77 2.08 -8.85
CA ASP A 66 22.96 2.54 -8.13
C ASP A 66 22.66 3.62 -7.06
N VAL A 67 21.49 3.56 -6.45
CA VAL A 67 21.02 4.51 -5.42
C VAL A 67 20.79 3.76 -4.11
N GLY A 68 21.23 4.34 -3.01
CA GLY A 68 20.95 3.80 -1.67
C GLY A 68 19.45 3.91 -1.33
N PRO A 69 18.86 2.88 -0.69
CA PRO A 69 17.44 2.89 -0.31
C PRO A 69 17.18 3.99 0.73
N ARG A 70 16.41 4.99 0.32
CA ARG A 70 16.05 6.12 1.17
C ARG A 70 14.66 6.64 0.80
N GLY A 71 13.75 6.64 1.78
CA GLY A 71 12.44 7.26 1.64
C GLY A 71 12.49 8.77 1.58
N LYS A 72 11.56 9.34 0.84
CA LYS A 72 11.22 10.75 0.84
C LYS A 72 9.79 10.89 1.35
N LYS A 73 9.55 11.84 2.25
CA LYS A 73 8.21 12.08 2.78
C LYS A 73 7.20 12.23 1.64
N CYS A 74 6.21 11.37 1.62
CA CYS A 74 5.13 11.37 0.64
C CYS A 74 3.87 11.95 1.28
N GLU A 75 3.48 13.15 0.88
CA GLU A 75 2.31 13.83 1.44
C GLU A 75 1.00 13.10 1.10
N ALA A 76 0.94 12.37 -0.01
CA ALA A 76 -0.24 11.62 -0.40
C ALA A 76 -0.53 10.49 0.61
N ILE A 77 0.44 9.62 0.88
CA ILE A 77 0.25 8.51 1.83
C ILE A 77 0.05 9.01 3.27
N GLU A 78 0.73 10.09 3.65
CA GLU A 78 0.51 10.73 4.96
C GLU A 78 -0.94 11.17 5.12
N GLY A 79 -1.52 11.79 4.08
CA GLY A 79 -2.93 12.21 4.09
C GLY A 79 -3.89 11.04 4.18
N ILE A 80 -3.69 9.99 3.38
CA ILE A 80 -4.53 8.79 3.39
C ILE A 80 -4.48 8.10 4.76
N ILE A 81 -3.28 7.93 5.35
CA ILE A 81 -3.13 7.33 6.67
C ILE A 81 -3.72 8.22 7.78
N ALA A 82 -3.61 9.54 7.66
CA ALA A 82 -4.20 10.47 8.62
C ALA A 82 -5.73 10.35 8.63
N GLU A 83 -6.37 10.34 7.45
CA GLU A 83 -7.81 10.15 7.29
C GLU A 83 -8.25 8.79 7.86
N ALA A 84 -7.53 7.70 7.56
CA ALA A 84 -7.81 6.39 8.11
C ALA A 84 -7.76 6.36 9.65
N LYS A 85 -6.79 7.05 10.25
CA LYS A 85 -6.68 7.17 11.71
C LYS A 85 -7.84 7.96 12.33
N GLU A 86 -8.27 9.03 11.66
CA GLU A 86 -9.42 9.83 12.08
C GLU A 86 -10.69 8.95 12.09
N HIS A 87 -11.00 8.26 10.99
CA HIS A 87 -12.12 7.32 10.92
C HIS A 87 -12.06 6.27 12.02
N MET A 88 -10.89 5.63 12.21
CA MET A 88 -10.72 4.61 13.26
C MET A 88 -10.83 5.15 14.69
N SER A 89 -10.69 6.44 14.90
CA SER A 89 -10.87 7.09 16.20
C SER A 89 -12.33 7.47 16.48
N ASP A 90 -13.04 7.88 15.46
CA ASP A 90 -14.39 8.44 15.57
C ASP A 90 -15.47 7.38 15.56
N ILE A 91 -15.29 6.29 14.81
CA ILE A 91 -16.23 5.18 14.75
C ILE A 91 -16.12 4.34 16.03
N LYS A 92 -17.25 4.15 16.74
CA LYS A 92 -17.31 3.43 18.01
C LYS A 92 -17.91 2.03 17.87
N ASP A 93 -18.80 1.86 16.92
CA ASP A 93 -19.37 0.56 16.64
C ASP A 93 -18.36 -0.34 15.91
N PRO A 94 -18.11 -1.57 16.35
CA PRO A 94 -17.08 -2.42 15.79
C PRO A 94 -17.40 -2.90 14.37
N GLU A 95 -18.67 -3.08 14.00
CA GLU A 95 -19.07 -3.52 12.65
C GLU A 95 -18.96 -2.37 11.66
N VAL A 96 -19.36 -1.17 12.06
CA VAL A 96 -19.17 0.06 11.27
C VAL A 96 -17.68 0.37 11.13
N LEU A 97 -16.88 0.11 12.18
CA LEU A 97 -15.43 0.29 12.14
C LEU A 97 -14.77 -0.62 11.12
N ASP A 98 -15.16 -1.90 11.06
CA ASP A 98 -14.62 -2.84 10.08
C ASP A 98 -14.93 -2.38 8.64
N ALA A 99 -16.14 -1.91 8.36
CA ALA A 99 -16.51 -1.36 7.05
C ALA A 99 -15.69 -0.11 6.70
N GLY A 100 -15.55 0.82 7.63
CA GLY A 100 -14.71 2.02 7.46
C GLY A 100 -13.24 1.70 7.28
N MET A 101 -12.74 0.68 7.98
CA MET A 101 -11.36 0.22 7.88
C MET A 101 -11.06 -0.40 6.50
N ILE A 102 -11.99 -1.20 5.95
CA ILE A 102 -11.86 -1.73 4.58
C ILE A 102 -11.77 -0.60 3.58
N GLY A 103 -12.68 0.38 3.64
CA GLY A 103 -12.65 1.53 2.73
C GLY A 103 -11.34 2.32 2.81
N SER A 104 -10.81 2.52 4.02
CA SER A 104 -9.52 3.20 4.22
C SER A 104 -8.34 2.37 3.69
N ALA A 105 -8.34 1.04 3.89
CA ALA A 105 -7.33 0.16 3.35
C ALA A 105 -7.34 0.18 1.82
N GLN A 106 -8.52 0.08 1.17
CA GLN A 106 -8.64 0.14 -0.29
C GLN A 106 -8.15 1.48 -0.87
N ALA A 107 -8.29 2.59 -0.17
CA ALA A 107 -7.70 3.86 -0.59
C ALA A 107 -6.16 3.80 -0.64
N VAL A 108 -5.54 3.10 0.32
CA VAL A 108 -4.10 2.81 0.31
C VAL A 108 -3.75 1.92 -0.88
N GLU A 109 -4.43 0.79 -1.07
CA GLU A 109 -4.19 -0.14 -2.18
C GLU A 109 -4.25 0.55 -3.55
N HIS A 110 -5.26 1.39 -3.78
CA HIS A 110 -5.42 2.11 -5.04
C HIS A 110 -4.32 3.15 -5.27
N TYR A 111 -3.83 3.79 -4.22
CA TYR A 111 -2.64 4.63 -4.31
C TYR A 111 -1.43 3.82 -4.77
N GLU A 112 -1.17 2.67 -4.14
CA GLU A 112 -0.04 1.80 -4.46
C GLU A 112 -0.16 1.18 -5.85
N ILE A 113 -1.33 0.68 -6.24
CA ILE A 113 -1.63 0.17 -7.59
C ILE A 113 -1.29 1.23 -8.66
N THR A 114 -1.69 2.48 -8.44
CA THR A 114 -1.39 3.58 -9.37
C THR A 114 0.12 3.83 -9.44
N ARG A 115 0.81 3.87 -8.32
CA ARG A 115 2.25 4.16 -8.27
C ARG A 115 3.09 3.03 -8.83
N TYR A 116 2.80 1.78 -8.48
CA TYR A 116 3.49 0.62 -9.06
C TYR A 116 3.27 0.53 -10.57
N GLY A 117 2.04 0.72 -11.05
CA GLY A 117 1.76 0.76 -12.48
C GLY A 117 2.56 1.82 -13.22
N THR A 118 2.70 3.00 -12.64
CA THR A 118 3.52 4.10 -13.17
C THR A 118 5.01 3.74 -13.21
N LEU A 119 5.56 3.22 -12.10
CA LEU A 119 6.96 2.80 -12.01
C LEU A 119 7.29 1.69 -13.01
N ILE A 120 6.42 0.70 -13.18
CA ILE A 120 6.57 -0.38 -14.16
C ILE A 120 6.64 0.19 -15.59
N ALA A 121 5.73 1.09 -15.93
CA ALA A 121 5.72 1.72 -17.24
C ALA A 121 7.01 2.49 -17.53
N TRP A 122 7.54 3.21 -16.56
CA TRP A 122 8.80 3.94 -16.68
C TRP A 122 10.01 3.02 -16.67
N ALA A 123 10.04 1.96 -15.86
CA ALA A 123 11.11 0.96 -15.90
C ALA A 123 11.24 0.33 -17.29
N ARG A 124 10.10 0.03 -17.93
CA ARG A 124 10.06 -0.49 -19.31
C ARG A 124 10.70 0.49 -20.29
N GLN A 125 10.37 1.78 -20.20
CA GLN A 125 10.97 2.81 -21.07
C GLN A 125 12.48 2.99 -20.85
N LEU A 126 12.93 2.74 -19.62
CA LEU A 126 14.35 2.80 -19.25
C LEU A 126 15.11 1.50 -19.55
N GLY A 127 14.46 0.45 -20.08
CA GLY A 127 15.07 -0.84 -20.35
C GLY A 127 15.54 -1.57 -19.08
N LYS A 128 14.86 -1.36 -17.95
CA LYS A 128 15.19 -1.95 -16.64
C LYS A 128 14.25 -3.14 -16.34
N ASP A 129 14.39 -4.23 -17.09
CA ASP A 129 13.52 -5.39 -17.02
C ASP A 129 13.53 -6.05 -15.63
N ASP A 130 14.72 -6.17 -14.99
CA ASP A 130 14.84 -6.72 -13.63
C ASP A 130 14.05 -5.88 -12.59
N ALA A 131 14.04 -4.57 -12.75
CA ALA A 131 13.25 -3.68 -11.89
C ALA A 131 11.74 -3.86 -12.14
N MET A 132 11.36 -4.02 -13.40
CA MET A 132 9.98 -4.24 -13.81
C MET A 132 9.41 -5.52 -13.16
N GLU A 133 10.13 -6.64 -13.21
CA GLU A 133 9.69 -7.90 -12.59
C GLU A 133 9.45 -7.77 -11.09
N LEU A 134 10.34 -7.09 -10.36
CA LEU A 134 10.19 -6.85 -8.92
C LEU A 134 8.96 -5.99 -8.60
N LEU A 135 8.73 -4.95 -9.39
CA LEU A 135 7.59 -4.05 -9.22
C LEU A 135 6.25 -4.70 -9.63
N GLU A 136 6.25 -5.56 -10.65
CA GLU A 136 5.08 -6.35 -11.05
C GLU A 136 4.65 -7.33 -9.96
N ALA A 137 5.61 -7.93 -9.24
CA ALA A 137 5.31 -8.77 -8.09
C ALA A 137 4.58 -7.98 -6.99
N ASN A 138 5.06 -6.77 -6.65
CA ASN A 138 4.39 -5.89 -5.70
C ASN A 138 2.98 -5.53 -6.18
N LEU A 139 2.84 -5.08 -7.43
CA LEU A 139 1.54 -4.72 -8.00
C LEU A 139 0.53 -5.87 -7.96
N ALA A 140 0.97 -7.10 -8.16
CA ALA A 140 0.10 -8.27 -8.11
C ALA A 140 -0.43 -8.52 -6.69
N GLU A 141 0.40 -8.33 -5.66
CA GLU A 141 0.01 -8.44 -4.26
C GLU A 141 -1.02 -7.35 -3.89
N GLU A 142 -0.81 -6.07 -4.29
CA GLU A 142 -1.75 -4.98 -4.02
C GLU A 142 -3.12 -5.21 -4.67
N LYS A 143 -3.14 -5.64 -5.93
CA LYS A 143 -4.40 -5.99 -6.60
C LYS A 143 -5.13 -7.13 -5.92
N ASN A 144 -4.41 -8.12 -5.40
CA ASN A 144 -5.00 -9.22 -4.65
C ASN A 144 -5.54 -8.75 -3.31
N ALA A 145 -4.83 -7.89 -2.59
CA ALA A 145 -5.28 -7.31 -1.32
C ALA A 145 -6.58 -6.51 -1.52
N ASP A 146 -6.63 -5.63 -2.52
CA ASP A 146 -7.83 -4.85 -2.86
C ASP A 146 -9.04 -5.76 -3.19
N ARG A 147 -8.83 -6.82 -3.99
CA ARG A 147 -9.87 -7.80 -4.31
C ARG A 147 -10.38 -8.53 -3.06
N LEU A 148 -9.49 -8.99 -2.19
CA LEU A 148 -9.86 -9.68 -0.95
C LEU A 148 -10.65 -8.76 0.00
N LEU A 149 -10.26 -7.49 0.11
CA LEU A 149 -10.99 -6.50 0.90
C LEU A 149 -12.41 -6.30 0.37
N THR A 150 -12.59 -6.22 -0.95
CA THR A 150 -13.92 -6.16 -1.57
C THR A 150 -14.75 -7.41 -1.24
N GLU A 151 -14.18 -8.60 -1.37
CA GLU A 151 -14.88 -9.85 -1.07
C GLU A 151 -15.32 -9.93 0.41
N ILE A 152 -14.47 -9.49 1.34
CA ILE A 152 -14.80 -9.45 2.77
C ILE A 152 -15.92 -8.43 3.04
N ALA A 153 -15.86 -7.25 2.42
CA ALA A 153 -16.88 -6.23 2.57
C ALA A 153 -18.26 -6.70 2.09
N GLU A 154 -18.32 -7.31 0.91
CA GLU A 154 -19.57 -7.73 0.27
C GLU A 154 -20.14 -9.02 0.88
N ALA A 155 -19.30 -9.90 1.45
CA ALA A 155 -19.77 -11.16 2.02
C ALA A 155 -20.61 -10.97 3.29
N ALA A 156 -20.25 -10.05 4.17
CA ALA A 156 -20.95 -9.87 5.44
C ALA A 156 -20.71 -8.51 6.14
N VAL A 157 -19.56 -7.85 5.93
CA VAL A 157 -19.19 -6.69 6.75
C VAL A 157 -20.13 -5.51 6.51
N ASN A 158 -20.41 -5.19 5.24
CA ASN A 158 -21.29 -4.06 4.90
C ASN A 158 -22.74 -4.30 5.35
N GLU A 159 -23.24 -5.55 5.24
CA GLU A 159 -24.59 -5.90 5.70
C GLU A 159 -24.73 -5.71 7.21
N LYS A 160 -23.76 -6.19 7.99
CA LYS A 160 -23.75 -6.04 9.46
C LYS A 160 -23.64 -4.58 9.88
N ALA A 161 -22.77 -3.81 9.22
CA ALA A 161 -22.60 -2.39 9.50
C ALA A 161 -23.85 -1.56 9.22
N ALA A 162 -24.74 -2.04 8.35
CA ALA A 162 -25.98 -1.38 7.96
C ALA A 162 -27.19 -1.79 8.82
N ALA A 163 -27.06 -2.82 9.66
CA ALA A 163 -28.15 -3.36 10.51
C ALA A 163 -28.30 -2.58 11.82
#